data_4b0e5b9dc8f4872d6d8b3f8164cec1af
#
_entry.id   4b0e5b9dc8f4872d6d8b3f8164cec1af
#
_cell.length_a   1.000
_cell.length_b   1.000
_cell.length_c   1.000
_cell.angle_alpha   90.00
_cell.angle_beta   90.00
_cell.angle_gamma   90.00
#
_symmetry.space_group_name_H-M   'P 1'
#
loop_
_entity.id
_entity.type
_entity.pdbx_description
1 polymer ?
#
loop_
_entity_poly.entity_id
_entity_poly.type
_entity_poly.pdbx_seq_one_letter_code
_entity_poly.pdbx_strand_id
1 'polypeptide(L)'
;MSYLDRNFVLDLDTKDPLAKFKSEFVVDDPQLCYLDGNSLGRLPKRTITAVTDFLTKEWGPELVSGWSHWVDEAQPTGDLLGKSALGAAAGQILVCDTTSVNFYQLCVAAIKARPNRKTVITDSANFPTDRYILEGIARQFGLNLIMIQNEDPNVATNERITTEVLAPYLNDDVALVTFQIIQYRSGARSEVKAITDQVRAIGGLVLWDASHAIGAIELDLDNSGVDLCVGCTYKYGNSGPGSPAWLYVSKRIQNELQVPIQGWFAQEAQFEMGPKFEKAQSIRGFQIASPSLIGIRCVQSAFNMINEAGITQIAKKSAQGTELMIELYDHWLKPLGFDLNTPRNSDHRGGHISLVHPDAAQICVALRTLSKVIPDYRTPNSIRVAISPLATSYVEVWDGFARIRELVASGEYKKVKESGSRVT
;
A
#
# COMPACT_ATOMS: atom_id res chain seq x y z
N MET A 1 24.18 0.99 -24.65
CA MET A 1 23.88 -0.04 -23.63
C MET A 1 22.38 0.01 -23.38
N SER A 2 21.73 -1.14 -23.33
CA SER A 2 20.26 -1.25 -23.27
C SER A 2 19.87 -2.13 -22.09
N TYR A 3 18.71 -1.94 -21.51
CA TYR A 3 18.11 -2.83 -20.49
C TYR A 3 17.96 -4.29 -20.97
N LEU A 4 18.07 -4.54 -22.27
CA LEU A 4 18.08 -5.90 -22.83
C LEU A 4 19.41 -6.64 -22.57
N ASP A 5 20.49 -5.92 -22.28
CA ASP A 5 21.79 -6.49 -21.94
C ASP A 5 21.90 -6.72 -20.43
N ARG A 6 22.03 -8.00 -20.03
CA ARG A 6 22.16 -8.39 -18.62
C ARG A 6 23.38 -7.75 -17.92
N ASN A 7 24.49 -7.57 -18.64
CA ASN A 7 25.67 -6.94 -18.07
C ASN A 7 25.44 -5.46 -17.76
N PHE A 8 24.67 -4.76 -18.60
CA PHE A 8 24.26 -3.40 -18.31
C PHE A 8 23.37 -3.33 -17.05
N VAL A 9 22.47 -4.29 -16.86
CA VAL A 9 21.61 -4.36 -15.67
C VAL A 9 22.40 -4.70 -14.41
N LEU A 10 23.41 -5.57 -14.51
CA LEU A 10 24.36 -5.82 -13.42
C LEU A 10 25.15 -4.56 -13.01
N ASP A 11 25.54 -3.73 -13.99
CA ASP A 11 26.20 -2.45 -13.72
C ASP A 11 25.27 -1.46 -12.98
N LEU A 12 23.95 -1.52 -13.23
CA LEU A 12 22.98 -0.76 -12.44
C LEU A 12 22.97 -1.21 -10.96
N ASP A 13 23.00 -2.51 -10.70
CA ASP A 13 23.07 -3.03 -9.33
C ASP A 13 24.35 -2.62 -8.61
N THR A 14 25.49 -2.56 -9.31
CA THR A 14 26.76 -2.10 -8.70
C THR A 14 26.74 -0.61 -8.34
N LYS A 15 25.94 0.18 -9.03
CA LYS A 15 25.78 1.63 -8.82
C LYS A 15 24.58 1.97 -7.91
N ASP A 16 23.79 0.98 -7.54
CA ASP A 16 22.59 1.18 -6.70
C ASP A 16 22.98 1.49 -5.25
N PRO A 17 22.67 2.69 -4.73
CA PRO A 17 22.95 3.04 -3.34
C PRO A 17 22.18 2.17 -2.34
N LEU A 18 21.13 1.48 -2.79
CA LEU A 18 20.29 0.61 -1.98
C LEU A 18 20.74 -0.86 -2.02
N ALA A 19 21.72 -1.23 -2.85
CA ALA A 19 22.16 -2.63 -3.02
C ALA A 19 22.54 -3.31 -1.69
N LYS A 20 23.12 -2.55 -0.74
CA LYS A 20 23.51 -3.05 0.59
C LYS A 20 22.35 -3.62 1.40
N PHE A 21 21.13 -3.09 1.22
CA PHE A 21 19.95 -3.53 1.99
C PHE A 21 19.46 -4.92 1.59
N LYS A 22 19.76 -5.40 0.36
CA LYS A 22 19.35 -6.74 -0.08
C LYS A 22 19.85 -7.83 0.88
N SER A 23 21.06 -7.68 1.41
CA SER A 23 21.66 -8.63 2.37
C SER A 23 20.94 -8.66 3.74
N GLU A 24 20.13 -7.65 4.05
CA GLU A 24 19.35 -7.55 5.28
C GLU A 24 18.10 -8.43 5.28
N PHE A 25 17.73 -9.00 4.14
CA PHE A 25 16.55 -9.85 4.02
C PHE A 25 16.90 -11.33 4.11
N VAL A 26 15.91 -12.13 4.57
CA VAL A 26 16.00 -13.58 4.51
C VAL A 26 15.78 -14.04 3.08
N VAL A 27 16.73 -14.77 2.54
CA VAL A 27 16.68 -15.36 1.19
C VAL A 27 17.14 -16.81 1.30
N ASP A 28 16.19 -17.75 1.26
CA ASP A 28 16.51 -19.19 1.37
C ASP A 28 16.93 -19.78 0.01
N ASP A 29 16.32 -19.33 -1.08
CA ASP A 29 16.68 -19.72 -2.44
C ASP A 29 17.19 -18.50 -3.23
N PRO A 30 18.50 -18.40 -3.48
CA PRO A 30 19.07 -17.28 -4.24
C PRO A 30 18.69 -17.27 -5.73
N GLN A 31 18.13 -18.37 -6.24
CA GLN A 31 17.64 -18.43 -7.62
C GLN A 31 16.18 -17.95 -7.76
N LEU A 32 15.47 -17.74 -6.65
CA LEU A 32 14.10 -17.29 -6.65
C LEU A 32 14.00 -15.81 -7.06
N CYS A 33 13.29 -15.53 -8.14
CA CYS A 33 12.87 -14.16 -8.49
C CYS A 33 11.54 -13.84 -7.82
N TYR A 34 11.57 -13.11 -6.70
CA TYR A 34 10.38 -12.70 -5.98
C TYR A 34 9.93 -11.34 -6.45
N LEU A 35 8.93 -11.29 -7.32
CA LEU A 35 8.39 -10.09 -7.96
C LEU A 35 7.00 -9.71 -7.43
N ASP A 36 6.65 -10.16 -6.23
CA ASP A 36 5.34 -9.95 -5.58
C ASP A 36 5.43 -9.15 -4.26
N GLY A 37 6.43 -8.31 -4.11
CA GLY A 37 6.56 -7.47 -2.91
C GLY A 37 5.47 -6.41 -2.76
N ASN A 38 4.69 -6.17 -3.80
CA ASN A 38 3.48 -5.36 -3.76
C ASN A 38 2.28 -6.07 -3.09
N SER A 39 2.36 -7.37 -2.87
CA SER A 39 1.37 -8.13 -2.07
C SER A 39 1.90 -8.44 -0.67
N LEU A 40 3.16 -8.88 -0.57
CA LEU A 40 3.84 -9.14 0.70
C LEU A 40 5.33 -8.84 0.56
N GLY A 41 5.89 -8.02 1.45
CA GLY A 41 7.32 -7.77 1.51
C GLY A 41 8.12 -8.96 2.03
N ARG A 42 9.43 -9.02 1.69
CA ARG A 42 10.34 -10.03 2.26
C ARG A 42 10.61 -9.76 3.74
N LEU A 43 10.94 -10.81 4.49
CA LEU A 43 11.27 -10.74 5.91
C LEU A 43 12.65 -10.08 6.13
N PRO A 44 12.74 -8.91 6.83
CA PRO A 44 14.01 -8.36 7.25
C PRO A 44 14.61 -9.18 8.41
N LYS A 45 15.91 -9.45 8.37
CA LYS A 45 16.61 -10.18 9.46
C LYS A 45 16.54 -9.43 10.78
N ARG A 46 16.62 -8.09 10.75
CA ARG A 46 16.47 -7.24 11.95
C ARG A 46 15.10 -7.38 12.61
N THR A 47 14.05 -7.74 11.86
CA THR A 47 12.70 -7.99 12.44
C THR A 47 12.71 -9.26 13.31
N ILE A 48 13.43 -10.30 12.93
CA ILE A 48 13.59 -11.51 13.76
C ILE A 48 14.19 -11.13 15.11
N THR A 49 15.26 -10.33 15.10
CA THR A 49 15.92 -9.85 16.34
C THR A 49 14.95 -9.01 17.17
N ALA A 50 14.29 -8.02 16.59
CA ALA A 50 13.37 -7.14 17.29
C ALA A 50 12.22 -7.88 17.97
N VAL A 51 11.62 -8.86 17.27
CA VAL A 51 10.53 -9.68 17.85
C VAL A 51 11.08 -10.61 18.94
N THR A 52 12.23 -11.24 18.73
CA THR A 52 12.85 -12.11 19.74
C THR A 52 13.21 -11.32 21.00
N ASP A 53 13.76 -10.14 20.86
CA ASP A 53 14.11 -9.27 21.98
C ASP A 53 12.87 -8.84 22.75
N PHE A 54 11.80 -8.45 22.06
CA PHE A 54 10.53 -8.13 22.72
C PHE A 54 10.00 -9.31 23.56
N LEU A 55 10.00 -10.52 22.99
CA LEU A 55 9.50 -11.71 23.69
C LEU A 55 10.34 -12.07 24.91
N THR A 56 11.67 -11.97 24.80
CA THR A 56 12.60 -12.51 25.80
C THR A 56 13.11 -11.48 26.80
N LYS A 57 13.17 -10.19 26.42
CA LYS A 57 13.75 -9.11 27.24
C LYS A 57 12.70 -8.12 27.76
N GLU A 58 11.53 -8.06 27.11
CA GLU A 58 10.43 -7.17 27.53
C GLU A 58 9.26 -8.02 28.07
N TRP A 59 8.44 -8.64 27.23
CA TRP A 59 7.23 -9.33 27.67
C TRP A 59 7.49 -10.43 28.70
N GLY A 60 8.48 -11.30 28.47
CA GLY A 60 8.78 -12.41 29.40
C GLY A 60 9.11 -11.95 30.82
N PRO A 61 10.06 -11.04 31.04
CA PRO A 61 10.42 -10.56 32.38
C PRO A 61 9.49 -9.48 32.95
N GLU A 62 8.93 -8.59 32.13
CA GLU A 62 8.17 -7.43 32.61
C GLU A 62 6.69 -7.76 32.90
N LEU A 63 6.12 -8.73 32.17
CA LEU A 63 4.71 -9.11 32.34
C LEU A 63 3.78 -7.89 32.29
N VAL A 64 2.89 -7.73 33.29
CA VAL A 64 1.94 -6.61 33.34
C VAL A 64 2.61 -5.25 33.54
N SER A 65 3.81 -5.20 34.10
CA SER A 65 4.53 -3.94 34.31
C SER A 65 4.99 -3.26 33.03
N GLY A 66 5.16 -4.02 31.94
CA GLY A 66 5.48 -3.48 30.61
C GLY A 66 4.44 -2.51 30.06
N TRP A 67 3.19 -2.59 30.53
CA TRP A 67 2.16 -1.61 30.14
C TRP A 67 2.48 -0.17 30.56
N SER A 68 3.42 0.03 31.48
CA SER A 68 3.88 1.36 31.84
C SER A 68 4.47 2.15 30.66
N HIS A 69 4.94 1.45 29.60
CA HIS A 69 5.51 2.07 28.40
C HIS A 69 4.88 1.54 27.10
N TRP A 70 4.36 0.30 27.06
CA TRP A 70 3.76 -0.26 25.84
C TRP A 70 2.49 0.48 25.40
N VAL A 71 1.77 1.08 26.33
CA VAL A 71 0.51 1.78 26.08
C VAL A 71 0.64 2.91 25.05
N ASP A 72 1.79 3.54 24.99
CA ASP A 72 2.03 4.73 24.15
C ASP A 72 2.75 4.42 22.82
N GLU A 73 3.03 3.18 22.49
CA GLU A 73 3.86 2.79 21.34
C GLU A 73 3.25 3.07 19.96
N ALA A 74 1.92 3.13 19.85
CA ALA A 74 1.22 3.26 18.58
C ALA A 74 1.50 4.59 17.85
N GLN A 75 1.51 5.71 18.59
CA GLN A 75 1.75 7.04 18.02
C GLN A 75 3.22 7.28 17.65
N PRO A 76 4.24 7.03 18.49
CA PRO A 76 5.64 7.17 18.09
C PRO A 76 6.01 6.30 16.90
N THR A 77 5.41 5.10 16.77
CA THR A 77 5.56 4.27 15.58
C THR A 77 4.92 4.94 14.36
N GLY A 78 3.76 5.56 14.51
CA GLY A 78 3.14 6.37 13.46
C GLY A 78 4.01 7.58 13.06
N ASP A 79 4.61 8.27 14.01
CA ASP A 79 5.51 9.40 13.75
C ASP A 79 6.77 8.95 12.97
N LEU A 80 7.27 7.74 13.22
CA LEU A 80 8.33 7.13 12.42
C LEU A 80 7.88 6.92 10.95
N LEU A 81 6.66 6.42 10.71
CA LEU A 81 6.11 6.29 9.34
C LEU A 81 5.97 7.66 8.68
N GLY A 82 5.48 8.66 9.41
CA GLY A 82 5.33 10.04 8.94
C GLY A 82 6.65 10.59 8.41
N LYS A 83 7.69 10.49 9.23
CA LYS A 83 9.03 10.98 8.91
C LYS A 83 9.71 10.21 7.79
N SER A 84 9.59 8.87 7.79
CA SER A 84 10.38 8.01 6.90
C SER A 84 9.77 7.82 5.52
N ALA A 85 8.44 7.93 5.37
CA ALA A 85 7.77 7.51 4.13
C ALA A 85 6.53 8.31 3.71
N LEU A 86 5.93 9.11 4.60
CA LEU A 86 4.62 9.72 4.34
C LEU A 86 4.65 11.25 4.22
N GLY A 87 5.76 11.90 4.59
CA GLY A 87 5.84 13.36 4.58
C GLY A 87 4.78 14.00 5.50
N ALA A 88 4.67 13.50 6.72
CA ALA A 88 3.71 13.97 7.71
C ALA A 88 4.40 14.31 9.03
N ALA A 89 4.01 15.42 9.65
CA ALA A 89 4.48 15.84 10.96
C ALA A 89 3.98 14.89 12.06
N ALA A 90 4.72 14.85 13.18
CA ALA A 90 4.37 14.05 14.33
C ALA A 90 2.96 14.36 14.88
N GLY A 91 2.30 13.33 15.43
CA GLY A 91 0.97 13.44 16.03
C GLY A 91 -0.18 13.41 15.01
N GLN A 92 0.05 12.96 13.79
CA GLN A 92 -0.98 12.82 12.75
C GLN A 92 -1.19 11.37 12.30
N ILE A 93 -0.31 10.45 12.70
CA ILE A 93 -0.35 9.05 12.30
C ILE A 93 -0.44 8.15 13.52
N LEU A 94 -1.25 7.12 13.41
CA LEU A 94 -1.38 6.07 14.39
C LEU A 94 -1.21 4.71 13.72
N VAL A 95 -0.35 3.86 14.27
CA VAL A 95 -0.20 2.46 13.82
C VAL A 95 -1.13 1.58 14.65
N CYS A 96 -2.22 1.14 14.05
CA CYS A 96 -3.26 0.38 14.75
C CYS A 96 -4.07 -0.47 13.78
N ASP A 97 -4.77 -1.44 14.32
CA ASP A 97 -5.81 -2.22 13.66
C ASP A 97 -5.41 -2.81 12.28
N THR A 98 -6.38 -2.95 11.41
CA THR A 98 -6.23 -3.33 10.01
C THR A 98 -6.63 -2.17 9.09
N THR A 99 -6.16 -2.18 7.85
CA THR A 99 -6.57 -1.18 6.85
C THR A 99 -8.09 -1.09 6.73
N SER A 100 -8.80 -2.23 6.77
CA SER A 100 -10.27 -2.26 6.67
C SER A 100 -10.96 -1.56 7.86
N VAL A 101 -10.48 -1.79 9.09
CA VAL A 101 -11.02 -1.13 10.30
C VAL A 101 -10.72 0.37 10.27
N ASN A 102 -9.49 0.74 9.94
CA ASN A 102 -9.06 2.14 9.84
C ASN A 102 -9.85 2.88 8.75
N PHE A 103 -10.03 2.25 7.59
CA PHE A 103 -10.82 2.79 6.49
C PHE A 103 -12.29 3.03 6.90
N TYR A 104 -12.93 2.04 7.52
CA TYR A 104 -14.29 2.18 8.05
C TYR A 104 -14.39 3.33 9.06
N GLN A 105 -13.47 3.39 10.02
CA GLN A 105 -13.47 4.44 11.04
C GLN A 105 -13.38 5.83 10.42
N LEU A 106 -12.44 6.03 9.51
CA LEU A 106 -12.22 7.33 8.89
C LEU A 106 -13.36 7.73 7.95
N CYS A 107 -13.92 6.78 7.17
CA CYS A 107 -15.11 7.03 6.35
C CYS A 107 -16.28 7.53 7.20
N VAL A 108 -16.61 6.80 8.27
CA VAL A 108 -17.75 7.16 9.13
C VAL A 108 -17.50 8.49 9.86
N ALA A 109 -16.27 8.72 10.34
CA ALA A 109 -15.91 9.98 10.98
C ALA A 109 -16.02 11.17 10.02
N ALA A 110 -15.57 11.02 8.78
CA ALA A 110 -15.68 12.04 7.73
C ALA A 110 -17.14 12.35 7.37
N ILE A 111 -17.97 11.33 7.20
CA ILE A 111 -19.40 11.48 6.88
C ILE A 111 -20.12 12.19 8.03
N LYS A 112 -19.87 11.80 9.28
CA LYS A 112 -20.46 12.47 10.45
C LYS A 112 -20.04 13.94 10.59
N ALA A 113 -18.84 14.29 10.14
CA ALA A 113 -18.37 15.68 10.11
C ALA A 113 -19.05 16.52 9.00
N ARG A 114 -19.79 15.90 8.10
CA ARG A 114 -20.55 16.54 7.00
C ARG A 114 -22.04 16.12 7.02
N PRO A 115 -22.78 16.35 8.13
CA PRO A 115 -24.07 15.73 8.42
C PRO A 115 -25.16 16.09 7.39
N ASN A 116 -25.03 17.22 6.71
CA ASN A 116 -25.99 17.71 5.71
C ASN A 116 -25.69 17.22 4.29
N ARG A 117 -24.64 16.41 4.09
CA ARG A 117 -24.21 15.89 2.80
C ARG A 117 -24.47 14.39 2.71
N LYS A 118 -24.92 13.91 1.55
CA LYS A 118 -25.40 12.53 1.38
C LYS A 118 -24.63 11.74 0.32
N THR A 119 -23.69 12.34 -0.36
CA THR A 119 -22.98 11.68 -1.46
C THR A 119 -21.56 11.28 -1.05
N VAL A 120 -21.21 10.03 -1.33
CA VAL A 120 -19.85 9.47 -1.23
C VAL A 120 -19.40 9.04 -2.62
N ILE A 121 -18.16 9.35 -3.02
CA ILE A 121 -17.62 9.04 -4.34
C ILE A 121 -16.41 8.13 -4.21
N THR A 122 -16.37 7.09 -5.04
CA THR A 122 -15.21 6.22 -5.26
C THR A 122 -15.16 5.78 -6.72
N ASP A 123 -14.21 4.92 -7.10
CA ASP A 123 -14.11 4.35 -8.45
C ASP A 123 -14.36 2.83 -8.46
N SER A 124 -14.75 2.30 -9.61
CA SER A 124 -15.03 0.87 -9.80
C SER A 124 -13.75 0.02 -9.78
N ALA A 125 -12.58 0.61 -10.02
CA ALA A 125 -11.27 -0.04 -9.96
C ALA A 125 -10.64 0.03 -8.56
N ASN A 126 -11.26 0.71 -7.60
CA ASN A 126 -10.78 0.74 -6.22
C ASN A 126 -10.74 -0.68 -5.62
N PHE A 127 -9.88 -0.87 -4.60
CA PHE A 127 -9.71 -2.17 -3.97
C PHE A 127 -11.06 -2.74 -3.49
N PRO A 128 -11.35 -4.02 -3.75
CA PRO A 128 -12.67 -4.58 -3.46
C PRO A 128 -13.15 -4.37 -2.04
N THR A 129 -12.26 -4.48 -1.03
CA THR A 129 -12.62 -4.27 0.37
C THR A 129 -13.12 -2.85 0.64
N ASP A 130 -12.48 -1.84 0.05
CA ASP A 130 -12.89 -0.44 0.22
C ASP A 130 -14.29 -0.22 -0.34
N ARG A 131 -14.57 -0.76 -1.55
CA ARG A 131 -15.90 -0.71 -2.15
C ARG A 131 -16.95 -1.42 -1.29
N TYR A 132 -16.65 -2.61 -0.76
CA TYR A 132 -17.58 -3.36 0.11
C TYR A 132 -17.89 -2.61 1.40
N ILE A 133 -16.88 -1.98 2.01
CA ILE A 133 -17.05 -1.14 3.21
C ILE A 133 -17.92 0.06 2.88
N LEU A 134 -17.66 0.75 1.76
CA LEU A 134 -18.47 1.91 1.34
C LEU A 134 -19.93 1.54 1.04
N GLU A 135 -20.18 0.41 0.38
CA GLU A 135 -21.53 -0.11 0.17
C GLU A 135 -22.24 -0.39 1.50
N GLY A 136 -21.52 -0.96 2.47
CA GLY A 136 -22.05 -1.20 3.82
C GLY A 136 -22.40 0.11 4.54
N ILE A 137 -21.51 1.09 4.50
CA ILE A 137 -21.69 2.43 5.08
C ILE A 137 -22.86 3.15 4.39
N ALA A 138 -22.92 3.12 3.06
CA ALA A 138 -23.99 3.78 2.30
C ALA A 138 -25.36 3.24 2.69
N ARG A 139 -25.51 1.91 2.81
CA ARG A 139 -26.75 1.29 3.30
C ARG A 139 -27.08 1.68 4.74
N GLN A 140 -26.08 1.68 5.63
CA GLN A 140 -26.26 1.98 7.06
C GLN A 140 -26.73 3.42 7.31
N PHE A 141 -26.20 4.38 6.55
CA PHE A 141 -26.44 5.80 6.76
C PHE A 141 -27.37 6.43 5.72
N GLY A 142 -27.92 5.66 4.78
CA GLY A 142 -28.81 6.16 3.73
C GLY A 142 -28.11 7.15 2.79
N LEU A 143 -26.90 6.82 2.34
CA LEU A 143 -26.07 7.67 1.48
C LEU A 143 -26.19 7.26 0.01
N ASN A 144 -25.94 8.22 -0.88
CA ASN A 144 -25.73 7.99 -2.30
C ASN A 144 -24.26 7.64 -2.55
N LEU A 145 -23.99 6.40 -2.97
CA LEU A 145 -22.65 5.96 -3.35
C LEU A 145 -22.48 6.04 -4.87
N ILE A 146 -21.61 6.93 -5.32
CA ILE A 146 -21.24 7.06 -6.73
C ILE A 146 -19.94 6.27 -6.95
N MET A 147 -19.98 5.28 -7.85
CA MET A 147 -18.80 4.58 -8.34
C MET A 147 -18.48 5.07 -9.76
N ILE A 148 -17.42 5.86 -9.89
CA ILE A 148 -16.93 6.31 -11.19
C ILE A 148 -16.51 5.07 -11.98
N GLN A 149 -17.09 4.87 -13.17
CA GLN A 149 -16.75 3.75 -14.04
C GLN A 149 -15.55 4.12 -14.90
N ASN A 150 -14.56 3.23 -14.95
CA ASN A 150 -13.49 3.33 -15.93
C ASN A 150 -14.06 2.84 -17.27
N GLU A 151 -14.25 3.75 -18.20
CA GLU A 151 -15.00 3.53 -19.43
C GLU A 151 -14.39 2.48 -20.37
N ASP A 152 -13.08 2.28 -20.29
CA ASP A 152 -12.41 1.23 -21.06
C ASP A 152 -11.49 0.39 -20.15
N PRO A 153 -11.94 -0.77 -19.70
CA PRO A 153 -11.13 -1.65 -18.85
C PRO A 153 -9.88 -2.21 -19.55
N ASN A 154 -9.76 -2.04 -20.88
CA ASN A 154 -8.60 -2.51 -21.64
C ASN A 154 -7.54 -1.42 -21.81
N VAL A 155 -7.83 -0.16 -21.43
CA VAL A 155 -6.87 0.94 -21.51
C VAL A 155 -6.32 1.24 -20.11
N ALA A 156 -5.05 0.95 -19.91
CA ALA A 156 -4.33 1.08 -18.63
C ALA A 156 -4.49 2.44 -17.96
N THR A 157 -4.52 3.48 -18.74
CA THR A 157 -4.59 4.87 -18.28
C THR A 157 -5.93 5.24 -17.65
N ASN A 158 -6.99 4.48 -17.92
CA ASN A 158 -8.34 4.75 -17.45
C ASN A 158 -8.56 4.46 -15.95
N GLU A 159 -7.66 3.70 -15.32
CA GLU A 159 -7.69 3.53 -13.87
C GLU A 159 -7.09 4.74 -13.12
N ARG A 160 -6.38 5.65 -13.81
CA ARG A 160 -5.81 6.83 -13.20
C ARG A 160 -6.91 7.86 -12.91
N ILE A 161 -7.09 8.20 -11.65
CA ILE A 161 -8.03 9.24 -11.26
C ILE A 161 -7.36 10.61 -11.38
N THR A 162 -7.97 11.48 -12.18
CA THR A 162 -7.55 12.88 -12.40
C THR A 162 -8.66 13.83 -11.98
N THR A 163 -8.33 15.12 -11.92
CA THR A 163 -9.31 16.17 -11.63
C THR A 163 -10.42 16.24 -12.66
N GLU A 164 -10.12 15.98 -13.93
CA GLU A 164 -11.10 15.98 -15.03
C GLU A 164 -12.08 14.81 -14.90
N VAL A 165 -11.59 13.64 -14.48
CA VAL A 165 -12.44 12.45 -14.26
C VAL A 165 -13.40 12.69 -13.09
N LEU A 166 -12.95 13.37 -12.03
CA LEU A 166 -13.74 13.62 -10.84
C LEU A 166 -14.73 14.79 -10.99
N ALA A 167 -14.35 15.85 -11.71
CA ALA A 167 -15.08 17.12 -11.77
C ALA A 167 -16.59 17.00 -12.04
N PRO A 168 -17.08 16.12 -12.96
CA PRO A 168 -18.52 15.99 -13.23
C PRO A 168 -19.37 15.51 -12.05
N TYR A 169 -18.75 14.90 -11.05
CA TYR A 169 -19.43 14.31 -9.91
C TYR A 169 -19.43 15.20 -8.66
N LEU A 170 -18.66 16.30 -8.69
CA LEU A 170 -18.51 17.19 -7.54
C LEU A 170 -19.67 18.20 -7.45
N ASN A 171 -20.26 18.28 -6.26
CA ASN A 171 -21.29 19.25 -5.91
C ASN A 171 -21.36 19.41 -4.37
N ASP A 172 -22.23 20.29 -3.89
CA ASP A 172 -22.34 20.63 -2.45
C ASP A 172 -22.89 19.48 -1.58
N ASP A 173 -23.40 18.40 -2.17
CA ASP A 173 -23.88 17.21 -1.44
C ASP A 173 -22.78 16.18 -1.18
N VAL A 174 -21.59 16.35 -1.74
CA VAL A 174 -20.48 15.41 -1.55
C VAL A 174 -19.88 15.56 -0.16
N ALA A 175 -20.01 14.52 0.67
CA ALA A 175 -19.43 14.43 1.99
C ALA A 175 -18.00 13.91 1.97
N LEU A 176 -17.75 12.86 1.18
CA LEU A 176 -16.49 12.12 1.15
C LEU A 176 -16.17 11.65 -0.27
N VAL A 177 -14.91 11.80 -0.64
CA VAL A 177 -14.31 11.18 -1.83
C VAL A 177 -13.20 10.24 -1.36
N THR A 178 -13.10 9.04 -1.94
CA THR A 178 -12.05 8.10 -1.56
C THR A 178 -11.54 7.30 -2.75
N PHE A 179 -10.21 7.29 -2.91
CA PHE A 179 -9.49 6.60 -3.99
C PHE A 179 -8.18 6.02 -3.47
N GLN A 180 -7.58 5.14 -4.27
CA GLN A 180 -6.20 4.70 -4.05
C GLN A 180 -5.22 5.75 -4.60
N ILE A 181 -4.12 5.99 -3.86
CA ILE A 181 -2.99 6.79 -4.38
C ILE A 181 -2.33 6.04 -5.55
N ILE A 182 -2.12 4.74 -5.38
CA ILE A 182 -1.65 3.83 -6.44
C ILE A 182 -2.68 2.73 -6.60
N GLN A 183 -3.27 2.65 -7.78
CA GLN A 183 -4.27 1.61 -8.11
C GLN A 183 -3.65 0.21 -7.97
N TYR A 184 -4.35 -0.64 -7.23
CA TYR A 184 -3.81 -1.96 -6.85
C TYR A 184 -3.57 -2.88 -8.06
N ARG A 185 -4.36 -2.75 -9.12
CA ARG A 185 -4.26 -3.59 -10.32
C ARG A 185 -3.27 -3.03 -11.33
N SER A 186 -3.49 -1.84 -11.82
CA SER A 186 -2.69 -1.22 -12.88
C SER A 186 -1.39 -0.59 -12.42
N GLY A 187 -1.27 -0.23 -11.13
CA GLY A 187 -0.16 0.58 -10.64
C GLY A 187 -0.26 2.07 -11.00
N ALA A 188 -1.39 2.51 -11.58
CA ALA A 188 -1.61 3.91 -11.94
C ALA A 188 -1.65 4.83 -10.70
N ARG A 189 -1.05 6.01 -10.79
CA ARG A 189 -0.98 7.01 -9.71
C ARG A 189 -2.02 8.10 -9.90
N SER A 190 -2.85 8.32 -8.89
CA SER A 190 -3.85 9.38 -8.82
C SER A 190 -3.23 10.77 -8.58
N GLU A 191 -3.94 11.83 -8.95
CA GLU A 191 -3.51 13.23 -8.75
C GLU A 191 -3.85 13.73 -7.34
N VAL A 192 -3.13 13.20 -6.34
CA VAL A 192 -3.45 13.35 -4.91
C VAL A 192 -3.71 14.79 -4.50
N LYS A 193 -2.75 15.70 -4.77
CA LYS A 193 -2.88 17.10 -4.36
C LYS A 193 -4.02 17.81 -5.08
N ALA A 194 -4.07 17.70 -6.40
CA ALA A 194 -5.05 18.41 -7.21
C ALA A 194 -6.50 17.96 -6.90
N ILE A 195 -6.72 16.65 -6.72
CA ILE A 195 -8.01 16.09 -6.31
C ILE A 195 -8.37 16.55 -4.89
N THR A 196 -7.42 16.50 -3.95
CA THR A 196 -7.66 16.96 -2.57
C THR A 196 -8.07 18.43 -2.54
N ASP A 197 -7.38 19.30 -3.29
CA ASP A 197 -7.72 20.71 -3.38
C ASP A 197 -9.11 20.93 -4.01
N GLN A 198 -9.46 20.18 -5.06
CA GLN A 198 -10.75 20.26 -5.74
C GLN A 198 -11.92 19.86 -4.81
N VAL A 199 -11.79 18.76 -4.09
CA VAL A 199 -12.82 18.28 -3.15
C VAL A 199 -12.96 19.23 -1.95
N ARG A 200 -11.85 19.74 -1.45
CA ARG A 200 -11.84 20.71 -0.37
C ARG A 200 -12.53 22.02 -0.77
N ALA A 201 -12.37 22.47 -2.01
CA ALA A 201 -13.00 23.69 -2.52
C ALA A 201 -14.53 23.66 -2.45
N ILE A 202 -15.14 22.48 -2.51
CA ILE A 202 -16.58 22.29 -2.31
C ILE A 202 -16.95 21.93 -0.85
N GLY A 203 -15.98 21.91 0.08
CA GLY A 203 -16.18 21.58 1.50
C GLY A 203 -16.33 20.08 1.81
N GLY A 204 -16.07 19.20 0.86
CA GLY A 204 -15.95 17.74 1.05
C GLY A 204 -14.63 17.35 1.75
N LEU A 205 -14.52 16.08 2.15
CA LEU A 205 -13.29 15.49 2.67
C LEU A 205 -12.77 14.40 1.72
N VAL A 206 -11.45 14.17 1.74
CA VAL A 206 -10.81 13.11 0.96
C VAL A 206 -10.15 12.10 1.91
N LEU A 207 -10.44 10.82 1.68
CA LEU A 207 -9.70 9.70 2.28
C LEU A 207 -8.92 8.97 1.19
N TRP A 208 -7.61 8.90 1.34
CA TRP A 208 -6.73 8.17 0.44
C TRP A 208 -6.34 6.79 0.98
N ASP A 209 -6.33 5.76 0.12
CA ASP A 209 -5.63 4.50 0.42
C ASP A 209 -4.23 4.52 -0.20
N ALA A 210 -3.21 4.50 0.65
CA ALA A 210 -1.79 4.50 0.29
C ALA A 210 -1.13 3.12 0.41
N SER A 211 -1.91 2.03 0.48
CA SER A 211 -1.39 0.67 0.70
C SER A 211 -0.37 0.21 -0.34
N HIS A 212 -0.44 0.68 -1.59
CA HIS A 212 0.53 0.42 -2.65
C HIS A 212 1.52 1.56 -2.88
N ALA A 213 1.42 2.65 -2.12
CA ALA A 213 2.26 3.83 -2.26
C ALA A 213 3.37 3.91 -1.20
N ILE A 214 3.04 3.63 0.07
CA ILE A 214 3.99 3.68 1.19
C ILE A 214 5.17 2.72 0.97
N GLY A 215 6.39 3.24 1.06
CA GLY A 215 7.62 2.44 0.85
C GLY A 215 7.94 2.14 -0.62
N ALA A 216 7.19 2.70 -1.58
CA ALA A 216 7.44 2.55 -3.02
C ALA A 216 7.64 3.88 -3.73
N ILE A 217 6.91 4.92 -3.36
CA ILE A 217 6.99 6.25 -3.94
C ILE A 217 7.14 7.30 -2.84
N GLU A 218 7.60 8.47 -3.23
CA GLU A 218 7.66 9.63 -2.35
C GLU A 218 6.26 10.20 -2.15
N LEU A 219 5.85 10.31 -0.87
CA LEU A 219 4.61 10.92 -0.43
C LEU A 219 4.90 12.16 0.41
N ASP A 220 4.02 13.14 0.34
CA ASP A 220 4.04 14.34 1.16
C ASP A 220 2.59 14.69 1.52
N LEU A 221 2.04 14.01 2.54
CA LEU A 221 0.64 14.13 2.92
C LEU A 221 0.31 15.53 3.41
N ASP A 222 1.20 16.14 4.19
CA ASP A 222 0.98 17.48 4.76
C ASP A 222 0.96 18.56 3.68
N ASN A 223 1.98 18.63 2.82
CA ASN A 223 2.05 19.64 1.77
C ASN A 223 1.06 19.36 0.61
N SER A 224 0.66 18.10 0.43
CA SER A 224 -0.45 17.76 -0.46
C SER A 224 -1.82 18.12 0.11
N GLY A 225 -1.85 18.57 1.37
CA GLY A 225 -3.07 19.01 2.05
C GLY A 225 -4.07 17.87 2.32
N VAL A 226 -3.62 16.63 2.35
CA VAL A 226 -4.48 15.46 2.59
C VAL A 226 -5.25 15.59 3.90
N ASP A 227 -6.53 15.21 3.88
CA ASP A 227 -7.39 15.21 5.07
C ASP A 227 -7.18 13.93 5.88
N LEU A 228 -7.37 12.79 5.21
CA LEU A 228 -7.37 11.46 5.75
C LEU A 228 -6.59 10.50 4.84
N CYS A 229 -5.87 9.55 5.44
CA CYS A 229 -5.21 8.51 4.69
C CYS A 229 -5.14 7.21 5.51
N VAL A 230 -5.14 6.08 4.82
CA VAL A 230 -4.90 4.76 5.41
C VAL A 230 -3.91 3.97 4.58
N GLY A 231 -3.35 2.92 5.16
CA GLY A 231 -2.54 1.98 4.42
C GLY A 231 -2.07 0.81 5.26
N CYS A 232 -1.62 -0.25 4.61
CA CYS A 232 -0.99 -1.39 5.27
C CYS A 232 0.53 -1.20 5.36
N THR A 233 1.17 -1.99 6.22
CA THR A 233 2.62 -1.93 6.47
C THR A 233 3.37 -3.12 5.87
N TYR A 234 2.67 -4.21 5.48
CA TYR A 234 3.26 -5.51 5.13
C TYR A 234 3.67 -5.65 3.66
N LYS A 235 3.30 -4.72 2.77
CA LYS A 235 3.69 -4.74 1.35
C LYS A 235 5.13 -4.20 1.21
N TYR A 236 5.34 -3.09 0.51
CA TYR A 236 6.65 -2.45 0.40
C TYR A 236 7.26 -2.01 1.75
N GLY A 237 6.42 -1.87 2.80
CA GLY A 237 6.87 -1.63 4.17
C GLY A 237 7.55 -2.82 4.84
N ASN A 238 7.45 -4.05 4.29
CA ASN A 238 8.14 -5.26 4.76
C ASN A 238 7.90 -5.62 6.24
N SER A 239 6.77 -5.22 6.83
CA SER A 239 6.50 -5.42 8.25
C SER A 239 5.93 -6.81 8.59
N GLY A 240 5.72 -7.65 7.58
CA GLY A 240 5.25 -9.04 7.75
C GLY A 240 3.73 -9.20 7.72
N PRO A 241 3.27 -10.44 7.47
CA PRO A 241 1.84 -10.73 7.31
C PRO A 241 1.08 -10.47 8.61
N GLY A 242 -0.05 -9.76 8.49
CA GLY A 242 -0.90 -9.43 9.64
C GLY A 242 -0.36 -8.34 10.55
N SER A 243 0.74 -7.68 10.21
CA SER A 243 1.22 -6.50 10.95
C SER A 243 0.16 -5.37 10.93
N PRO A 244 0.10 -4.55 12.00
CA PRO A 244 -0.89 -3.49 12.09
C PRO A 244 -0.78 -2.51 10.93
N ALA A 245 -1.93 -2.02 10.51
CA ALA A 245 -2.06 -0.95 9.53
C ALA A 245 -1.76 0.41 10.17
N TRP A 246 -1.96 1.47 9.43
CA TRP A 246 -1.86 2.83 9.93
C TRP A 246 -3.00 3.68 9.40
N LEU A 247 -3.34 4.75 10.14
CA LEU A 247 -4.20 5.82 9.70
C LEU A 247 -3.50 7.16 9.91
N TYR A 248 -3.83 8.11 9.04
CA TYR A 248 -3.43 9.50 9.11
C TYR A 248 -4.68 10.37 9.20
N VAL A 249 -4.66 11.32 10.13
CA VAL A 249 -5.65 12.38 10.23
C VAL A 249 -4.92 13.71 10.36
N SER A 250 -5.14 14.61 9.42
CA SER A 250 -4.56 15.95 9.47
C SER A 250 -4.94 16.66 10.76
N LYS A 251 -3.95 17.28 11.43
CA LYS A 251 -4.19 18.09 12.65
C LYS A 251 -5.31 19.11 12.47
N ARG A 252 -5.51 19.59 11.27
CA ARG A 252 -6.55 20.56 10.93
C ARG A 252 -7.96 20.08 11.27
N ILE A 253 -8.22 18.75 11.17
CA ILE A 253 -9.55 18.17 11.35
C ILE A 253 -9.65 17.16 12.51
N GLN A 254 -8.57 16.83 13.21
CA GLN A 254 -8.59 15.81 14.29
C GLN A 254 -9.67 16.06 15.34
N ASN A 255 -9.86 17.34 15.74
CA ASN A 255 -10.85 17.70 16.74
C ASN A 255 -12.27 17.81 16.20
N GLU A 256 -12.43 17.95 14.88
CA GLU A 256 -13.72 17.98 14.21
C GLU A 256 -14.34 16.58 14.10
N LEU A 257 -13.51 15.53 14.02
CA LEU A 257 -13.92 14.17 13.74
C LEU A 257 -14.40 13.44 15.00
N GLN A 258 -15.55 12.77 14.88
CA GLN A 258 -16.09 11.88 15.89
C GLN A 258 -15.87 10.43 15.47
N VAL A 259 -15.17 9.65 16.31
CA VAL A 259 -14.89 8.24 16.04
C VAL A 259 -16.15 7.38 16.16
N PRO A 260 -16.39 6.43 15.25
CA PRO A 260 -17.55 5.55 15.31
C PRO A 260 -17.44 4.47 16.39
N ILE A 261 -16.24 4.06 16.72
CA ILE A 261 -15.94 3.03 17.72
C ILE A 261 -15.31 3.72 18.93
N GLN A 262 -16.04 3.78 20.03
CA GLN A 262 -15.64 4.44 21.26
C GLN A 262 -14.85 3.45 22.14
N GLY A 263 -13.63 3.13 21.70
CA GLY A 263 -12.76 2.20 22.41
C GLY A 263 -12.04 2.84 23.60
N TRP A 264 -11.64 2.05 24.58
CA TRP A 264 -11.06 2.52 25.84
C TRP A 264 -9.69 3.18 25.68
N PHE A 265 -8.92 2.86 24.62
CA PHE A 265 -7.67 3.56 24.32
C PHE A 265 -7.88 4.94 23.69
N ALA A 266 -9.04 5.17 23.06
CA ALA A 266 -9.42 6.47 22.53
C ALA A 266 -9.97 7.42 23.61
N GLN A 267 -10.22 6.92 24.82
CA GLN A 267 -10.69 7.70 25.97
C GLN A 267 -9.60 8.63 26.47
N GLU A 268 -9.94 9.90 26.78
CA GLU A 268 -8.97 10.88 27.28
C GLU A 268 -8.31 10.40 28.57
N ALA A 269 -9.12 10.09 29.60
CA ALA A 269 -8.66 9.55 30.88
C ALA A 269 -8.88 8.02 30.92
N GLN A 270 -8.15 7.25 30.08
CA GLN A 270 -8.44 5.84 29.82
C GLN A 270 -8.37 4.96 31.08
N PHE A 271 -7.49 5.24 32.03
CA PHE A 271 -7.30 4.44 33.25
C PHE A 271 -8.23 4.81 34.39
N GLU A 272 -8.97 5.90 34.28
CA GLU A 272 -10.01 6.26 35.26
C GLU A 272 -11.26 5.38 35.15
N MET A 273 -11.43 4.68 34.01
CA MET A 273 -12.58 3.78 33.75
C MET A 273 -13.92 4.49 33.99
N GLY A 274 -14.01 5.78 33.65
CA GLY A 274 -15.20 6.63 33.86
C GLY A 274 -16.42 6.15 33.07
N PRO A 275 -17.64 6.55 33.49
CA PRO A 275 -18.89 6.03 32.91
C PRO A 275 -19.25 6.64 31.56
N LYS A 276 -18.54 7.66 31.10
CA LYS A 276 -18.79 8.33 29.82
C LYS A 276 -17.52 8.37 28.98
N PHE A 277 -17.70 8.22 27.68
CA PHE A 277 -16.61 8.34 26.72
C PHE A 277 -16.34 9.82 26.40
N GLU A 278 -15.09 10.20 26.57
CA GLU A 278 -14.54 11.50 26.15
C GLU A 278 -13.33 11.22 25.25
N LYS A 279 -13.47 11.55 23.96
CA LYS A 279 -12.41 11.28 22.97
C LYS A 279 -11.17 12.10 23.28
N ALA A 280 -10.00 11.45 23.30
CA ALA A 280 -8.71 12.15 23.38
C ALA A 280 -8.53 13.16 22.23
N GLN A 281 -8.00 14.34 22.58
CA GLN A 281 -7.85 15.47 21.65
C GLN A 281 -6.64 15.34 20.71
N SER A 282 -6.03 14.15 20.64
CA SER A 282 -4.90 13.83 19.78
C SER A 282 -5.29 12.70 18.81
N ILE A 283 -4.32 12.29 17.97
CA ILE A 283 -4.48 11.12 17.09
C ILE A 283 -4.80 9.85 17.88
N ARG A 284 -4.44 9.76 19.17
CA ARG A 284 -4.81 8.66 20.07
C ARG A 284 -6.34 8.48 20.17
N GLY A 285 -7.12 9.54 19.96
CA GLY A 285 -8.59 9.45 19.89
C GLY A 285 -9.14 8.51 18.82
N PHE A 286 -8.29 7.99 17.94
CA PHE A 286 -8.65 6.97 16.92
C PHE A 286 -8.16 5.57 17.29
N GLN A 287 -7.48 5.38 18.43
CA GLN A 287 -7.01 4.08 18.89
C GLN A 287 -8.13 3.32 19.61
N ILE A 288 -8.63 2.26 19.01
CA ILE A 288 -9.77 1.52 19.55
C ILE A 288 -9.39 0.75 20.83
N ALA A 289 -8.26 0.05 20.77
CA ALA A 289 -7.86 -0.93 21.79
C ALA A 289 -6.34 -0.96 22.00
N SER A 290 -5.90 -1.89 22.82
CA SER A 290 -4.49 -2.17 23.09
C SER A 290 -3.73 -2.39 21.77
N PRO A 291 -2.54 -1.80 21.60
CA PRO A 291 -1.76 -1.96 20.38
C PRO A 291 -1.23 -3.39 20.24
N SER A 292 -1.08 -3.85 19.00
CA SER A 292 -0.42 -5.12 18.67
C SER A 292 1.10 -4.96 18.81
N LEU A 293 1.65 -5.16 20.01
CA LEU A 293 3.06 -4.87 20.30
C LEU A 293 4.04 -5.68 19.45
N ILE A 294 3.81 -6.98 19.25
CA ILE A 294 4.62 -7.80 18.34
C ILE A 294 4.60 -7.22 16.92
N GLY A 295 3.42 -6.86 16.44
CA GLY A 295 3.27 -6.22 15.14
C GLY A 295 3.94 -4.85 15.07
N ILE A 296 3.86 -4.06 16.13
CA ILE A 296 4.56 -2.76 16.23
C ILE A 296 6.07 -2.93 16.15
N ARG A 297 6.67 -3.93 16.82
CA ARG A 297 8.11 -4.23 16.69
C ARG A 297 8.50 -4.56 15.23
N CYS A 298 7.63 -5.29 14.52
CA CYS A 298 7.84 -5.55 13.09
C CYS A 298 7.80 -4.26 12.26
N VAL A 299 6.84 -3.39 12.52
CA VAL A 299 6.70 -2.09 11.82
C VAL A 299 7.89 -1.18 12.12
N GLN A 300 8.26 -1.01 13.39
CA GLN A 300 9.42 -0.19 13.79
C GLN A 300 10.71 -0.67 13.14
N SER A 301 10.96 -1.99 13.16
CA SER A 301 12.14 -2.60 12.53
C SER A 301 12.21 -2.28 11.03
N ALA A 302 11.13 -2.48 10.31
CA ALA A 302 11.06 -2.28 8.86
C ALA A 302 11.14 -0.80 8.47
N PHE A 303 10.43 0.09 9.19
CA PHE A 303 10.43 1.51 8.86
C PHE A 303 11.68 2.26 9.31
N ASN A 304 12.42 1.77 10.30
CA ASN A 304 13.78 2.24 10.57
C ASN A 304 14.70 1.95 9.37
N MET A 305 14.58 0.78 8.73
CA MET A 305 15.34 0.46 7.51
C MET A 305 14.96 1.39 6.34
N ILE A 306 13.67 1.70 6.16
CA ILE A 306 13.20 2.68 5.16
C ILE A 306 13.77 4.07 5.46
N ASN A 307 13.78 4.49 6.74
CA ASN A 307 14.37 5.77 7.15
C ASN A 307 15.88 5.84 6.87
N GLU A 308 16.61 4.75 7.10
CA GLU A 308 18.04 4.65 6.79
C GLU A 308 18.32 4.69 5.28
N ALA A 309 17.46 4.10 4.48
CA ALA A 309 17.57 4.05 3.02
C ALA A 309 17.22 5.40 2.37
N GLY A 310 16.25 6.11 2.95
CA GLY A 310 15.70 7.35 2.43
C GLY A 310 14.66 7.13 1.33
N ILE A 311 13.46 7.67 1.53
CA ILE A 311 12.31 7.45 0.62
C ILE A 311 12.57 7.94 -0.80
N THR A 312 13.34 9.02 -0.98
CA THR A 312 13.72 9.54 -2.30
C THR A 312 14.53 8.53 -3.11
N GLN A 313 15.47 7.81 -2.48
CA GLN A 313 16.24 6.76 -3.16
C GLN A 313 15.37 5.55 -3.47
N ILE A 314 14.49 5.19 -2.55
CA ILE A 314 13.50 4.12 -2.74
C ILE A 314 12.59 4.42 -3.95
N ALA A 315 12.03 5.63 -4.01
CA ALA A 315 11.17 6.05 -5.11
C ALA A 315 11.91 6.08 -6.45
N LYS A 316 13.16 6.55 -6.47
CA LYS A 316 14.01 6.52 -7.66
C LYS A 316 14.24 5.10 -8.16
N LYS A 317 14.54 4.16 -7.27
CA LYS A 317 14.72 2.75 -7.65
C LYS A 317 13.42 2.11 -8.13
N SER A 318 12.27 2.43 -7.52
CA SER A 318 10.95 1.99 -8.00
C SER A 318 10.67 2.46 -9.43
N ALA A 319 10.90 3.74 -9.71
CA ALA A 319 10.70 4.32 -11.04
C ALA A 319 11.63 3.67 -12.08
N GLN A 320 12.91 3.53 -11.78
CA GLN A 320 13.89 2.91 -12.67
C GLN A 320 13.62 1.41 -12.88
N GLY A 321 13.21 0.69 -11.83
CA GLY A 321 12.87 -0.73 -11.92
C GLY A 321 11.62 -0.98 -12.75
N THR A 322 10.59 -0.15 -12.61
CA THR A 322 9.39 -0.25 -13.47
C THR A 322 9.68 0.17 -14.92
N GLU A 323 10.62 1.08 -15.16
CA GLU A 323 11.11 1.41 -16.51
C GLU A 323 11.81 0.21 -17.15
N LEU A 324 12.72 -0.45 -16.42
CA LEU A 324 13.34 -1.71 -16.84
C LEU A 324 12.28 -2.76 -17.23
N MET A 325 11.26 -2.94 -16.39
CA MET A 325 10.18 -3.90 -16.66
C MET A 325 9.41 -3.58 -17.94
N ILE A 326 9.12 -2.29 -18.20
CA ILE A 326 8.39 -1.84 -19.40
C ILE A 326 9.24 -2.04 -20.66
N GLU A 327 10.54 -1.75 -20.62
CA GLU A 327 11.45 -2.00 -21.73
C GLU A 327 11.54 -3.51 -22.05
N LEU A 328 11.66 -4.36 -21.02
CA LEU A 328 11.66 -5.83 -21.19
C LEU A 328 10.31 -6.34 -21.71
N TYR A 329 9.20 -5.78 -21.25
CA TYR A 329 7.88 -6.07 -21.79
C TYR A 329 7.81 -5.75 -23.28
N ASP A 330 8.19 -4.54 -23.69
CA ASP A 330 8.09 -4.09 -25.09
C ASP A 330 8.84 -5.03 -26.07
N HIS A 331 10.03 -5.50 -25.67
CA HIS A 331 10.88 -6.29 -26.55
C HIS A 331 10.66 -7.80 -26.41
N TRP A 332 10.26 -8.29 -25.24
CA TRP A 332 10.21 -9.73 -24.97
C TRP A 332 8.82 -10.30 -24.83
N LEU A 333 7.91 -9.56 -24.17
CA LEU A 333 6.60 -10.11 -23.80
C LEU A 333 5.49 -9.65 -24.76
N LYS A 334 5.54 -8.43 -25.24
CA LYS A 334 4.58 -7.92 -26.22
C LYS A 334 4.47 -8.81 -27.46
N PRO A 335 5.58 -9.31 -28.08
CA PRO A 335 5.51 -10.24 -29.19
C PRO A 335 4.89 -11.60 -28.85
N LEU A 336 4.79 -11.93 -27.56
CA LEU A 336 4.18 -13.16 -27.03
C LEU A 336 2.72 -13.00 -26.62
N GLY A 337 2.09 -11.89 -26.99
CA GLY A 337 0.65 -11.66 -26.76
C GLY A 337 0.30 -11.01 -25.43
N PHE A 338 1.28 -10.43 -24.71
CA PHE A 338 1.01 -9.64 -23.55
C PHE A 338 0.64 -8.20 -23.93
N ASP A 339 -0.27 -7.61 -23.15
CA ASP A 339 -0.54 -6.17 -23.10
C ASP A 339 -0.06 -5.56 -21.79
N LEU A 340 0.17 -4.25 -21.81
CA LEU A 340 0.59 -3.49 -20.61
C LEU A 340 -0.59 -2.67 -20.07
N ASN A 341 -1.03 -3.00 -18.85
CA ASN A 341 -2.06 -2.25 -18.13
C ASN A 341 -1.47 -1.32 -17.07
N THR A 342 -0.45 -0.55 -17.42
CA THR A 342 0.22 0.42 -16.52
C THR A 342 0.61 1.67 -17.31
N PRO A 343 0.43 2.88 -16.76
CA PRO A 343 0.89 4.10 -17.40
C PRO A 343 2.40 4.08 -17.66
N ARG A 344 2.80 4.48 -18.88
CA ARG A 344 4.21 4.48 -19.28
C ARG A 344 5.04 5.61 -18.64
N ASN A 345 4.40 6.73 -18.34
CA ASN A 345 5.08 7.83 -17.66
C ASN A 345 5.35 7.44 -16.20
N SER A 346 6.60 7.52 -15.76
CA SER A 346 7.03 7.20 -14.39
C SER A 346 6.31 8.03 -13.32
N ASP A 347 5.95 9.27 -13.62
CA ASP A 347 5.23 10.14 -12.69
C ASP A 347 3.77 9.72 -12.48
N HIS A 348 3.25 8.89 -13.37
CA HIS A 348 1.88 8.40 -13.36
C HIS A 348 1.74 6.95 -12.87
N ARG A 349 2.80 6.35 -12.31
CA ARG A 349 2.77 4.97 -11.81
C ARG A 349 3.50 4.81 -10.48
N GLY A 350 3.24 3.68 -9.83
CA GLY A 350 3.90 3.24 -8.58
C GLY A 350 5.05 2.25 -8.81
N GLY A 351 5.28 1.36 -7.82
CA GLY A 351 6.40 0.42 -7.79
C GLY A 351 6.13 -0.93 -8.48
N HIS A 352 5.01 -1.11 -9.17
CA HIS A 352 4.68 -2.33 -9.91
C HIS A 352 4.09 -2.02 -11.27
N ILE A 353 4.15 -3.00 -12.17
CA ILE A 353 3.42 -2.98 -13.44
C ILE A 353 2.44 -4.16 -13.51
N SER A 354 1.44 -4.02 -14.37
CA SER A 354 0.43 -5.02 -14.67
C SER A 354 0.52 -5.42 -16.13
N LEU A 355 0.80 -6.70 -16.35
CA LEU A 355 0.81 -7.35 -17.65
C LEU A 355 -0.52 -8.08 -17.84
N VAL A 356 -1.10 -7.99 -19.02
CA VAL A 356 -2.38 -8.66 -19.34
C VAL A 356 -2.14 -9.78 -20.33
N HIS A 357 -2.67 -10.97 -20.07
CA HIS A 357 -2.61 -12.10 -20.97
C HIS A 357 -3.83 -13.00 -20.77
N PRO A 358 -4.45 -13.57 -21.82
CA PRO A 358 -5.60 -14.46 -21.66
C PRO A 358 -5.36 -15.62 -20.70
N ASP A 359 -4.15 -16.20 -20.70
CA ASP A 359 -3.75 -17.34 -19.89
C ASP A 359 -3.01 -16.91 -18.59
N ALA A 360 -3.22 -15.69 -18.09
CA ALA A 360 -2.46 -15.13 -16.97
C ALA A 360 -2.45 -16.03 -15.73
N ALA A 361 -3.60 -16.63 -15.38
CA ALA A 361 -3.70 -17.52 -14.22
C ALA A 361 -2.78 -18.75 -14.38
N GLN A 362 -2.83 -19.39 -15.52
CA GLN A 362 -2.02 -20.59 -15.82
C GLN A 362 -0.53 -20.27 -15.90
N ILE A 363 -0.18 -19.11 -16.49
CA ILE A 363 1.20 -18.61 -16.55
C ILE A 363 1.74 -18.38 -15.13
N CYS A 364 0.97 -17.74 -14.24
CA CYS A 364 1.41 -17.51 -12.85
C CYS A 364 1.69 -18.82 -12.10
N VAL A 365 0.83 -19.83 -12.25
CA VAL A 365 1.05 -21.14 -11.63
C VAL A 365 2.32 -21.79 -12.20
N ALA A 366 2.51 -21.75 -13.51
CA ALA A 366 3.68 -22.32 -14.16
C ALA A 366 4.99 -21.60 -13.76
N LEU A 367 4.97 -20.27 -13.66
CA LEU A 367 6.13 -19.49 -13.21
C LEU A 367 6.60 -19.91 -11.83
N ARG A 368 5.67 -20.10 -10.91
CA ARG A 368 5.99 -20.53 -9.52
C ARG A 368 6.54 -21.97 -9.50
N THR A 369 5.92 -22.87 -10.24
CA THR A 369 6.21 -24.32 -10.16
C THR A 369 7.39 -24.75 -11.02
N LEU A 370 7.61 -24.11 -12.16
CA LEU A 370 8.61 -24.52 -13.15
C LEU A 370 9.80 -23.57 -13.27
N SER A 371 9.59 -22.26 -13.00
CA SER A 371 10.58 -21.24 -13.34
C SER A 371 11.17 -20.49 -12.13
N LYS A 372 10.74 -20.79 -10.90
CA LYS A 372 11.17 -20.07 -9.69
C LYS A 372 10.97 -18.55 -9.82
N VAL A 373 9.85 -18.12 -10.39
CA VAL A 373 9.43 -16.72 -10.43
C VAL A 373 8.10 -16.62 -9.72
N ILE A 374 7.99 -15.72 -8.75
CA ILE A 374 6.75 -15.46 -8.03
C ILE A 374 6.20 -14.10 -8.44
N PRO A 375 5.27 -14.04 -9.40
CA PRO A 375 4.44 -12.90 -9.68
C PRO A 375 3.12 -13.01 -8.90
N ASP A 376 2.25 -12.02 -9.05
CA ASP A 376 0.91 -11.99 -8.50
C ASP A 376 -0.16 -12.01 -9.60
N TYR A 377 -1.17 -12.87 -9.46
CA TYR A 377 -2.30 -12.94 -10.38
C TYR A 377 -3.48 -12.10 -9.87
N ARG A 378 -4.08 -11.31 -10.76
CA ARG A 378 -5.35 -10.61 -10.51
C ARG A 378 -6.35 -10.87 -11.62
N THR A 379 -7.55 -11.26 -11.21
CA THR A 379 -8.68 -11.46 -12.12
C THR A 379 -8.99 -10.20 -12.91
N PRO A 380 -9.46 -10.33 -14.18
CA PRO A 380 -9.67 -11.61 -14.88
C PRO A 380 -8.39 -12.18 -15.53
N ASN A 381 -7.36 -11.36 -15.83
CA ASN A 381 -6.28 -11.73 -16.76
C ASN A 381 -4.98 -10.94 -16.50
N SER A 382 -4.77 -10.41 -15.32
CA SER A 382 -3.59 -9.58 -15.00
C SER A 382 -2.53 -10.35 -14.23
N ILE A 383 -1.26 -10.15 -14.61
CA ILE A 383 -0.07 -10.57 -13.89
C ILE A 383 0.62 -9.30 -13.40
N ARG A 384 0.70 -9.12 -12.09
CA ARG A 384 1.46 -8.00 -11.53
C ARG A 384 2.87 -8.46 -11.22
N VAL A 385 3.83 -7.59 -11.53
CA VAL A 385 5.23 -7.75 -11.20
C VAL A 385 5.77 -6.44 -10.60
N ALA A 386 6.51 -6.56 -9.51
CA ALA A 386 7.00 -5.43 -8.74
C ALA A 386 8.49 -5.53 -8.46
N ILE A 387 9.13 -4.38 -8.35
CA ILE A 387 10.42 -4.27 -7.68
C ILE A 387 10.18 -3.82 -6.24
N SER A 388 10.67 -4.60 -5.27
CA SER A 388 10.75 -4.16 -3.87
C SER A 388 12.10 -3.47 -3.67
N PRO A 389 12.17 -2.13 -3.59
CA PRO A 389 13.43 -1.40 -3.78
C PRO A 389 14.57 -1.80 -2.84
N LEU A 390 14.26 -2.22 -1.62
CA LEU A 390 15.26 -2.65 -0.65
C LEU A 390 15.67 -4.13 -0.81
N ALA A 391 14.73 -4.98 -1.26
CA ALA A 391 14.90 -6.43 -1.26
C ALA A 391 15.25 -7.02 -2.62
N THR A 392 14.87 -6.36 -3.73
CA THR A 392 14.99 -6.86 -5.11
C THR A 392 16.05 -6.08 -5.87
N SER A 393 16.94 -6.77 -6.56
CA SER A 393 17.92 -6.17 -7.47
C SER A 393 17.37 -6.02 -8.88
N TYR A 394 17.98 -5.14 -9.69
CA TYR A 394 17.62 -4.99 -11.10
C TYR A 394 17.85 -6.28 -11.90
N VAL A 395 18.95 -7.00 -11.60
CA VAL A 395 19.23 -8.28 -12.28
C VAL A 395 18.22 -9.36 -11.90
N GLU A 396 17.66 -9.37 -10.68
CA GLU A 396 16.59 -10.28 -10.29
C GLU A 396 15.31 -10.03 -11.11
N VAL A 397 14.99 -8.76 -11.40
CA VAL A 397 13.90 -8.38 -12.31
C VAL A 397 14.18 -8.89 -13.72
N TRP A 398 15.39 -8.63 -14.24
CA TRP A 398 15.78 -9.08 -15.58
C TRP A 398 15.71 -10.59 -15.75
N ASP A 399 16.28 -11.34 -14.80
CA ASP A 399 16.26 -12.81 -14.79
C ASP A 399 14.82 -13.35 -14.70
N GLY A 400 13.95 -12.70 -13.91
CA GLY A 400 12.54 -13.02 -13.84
C GLY A 400 11.83 -12.85 -15.18
N PHE A 401 12.03 -11.72 -15.86
CA PHE A 401 11.45 -11.47 -17.19
C PHE A 401 12.00 -12.40 -18.26
N ALA A 402 13.28 -12.75 -18.21
CA ALA A 402 13.87 -13.74 -19.12
C ALA A 402 13.19 -15.10 -18.98
N ARG A 403 12.93 -15.55 -17.76
CA ARG A 403 12.19 -16.80 -17.47
C ARG A 403 10.72 -16.73 -17.86
N ILE A 404 10.05 -15.58 -17.69
CA ILE A 404 8.67 -15.38 -18.19
C ILE A 404 8.65 -15.56 -19.70
N ARG A 405 9.57 -14.89 -20.42
CA ARG A 405 9.71 -15.01 -21.88
C ARG A 405 9.92 -16.46 -22.32
N GLU A 406 10.88 -17.15 -21.71
CA GLU A 406 11.22 -18.55 -22.06
C GLU A 406 10.05 -19.49 -21.83
N LEU A 407 9.39 -19.40 -20.68
CA LEU A 407 8.25 -20.24 -20.33
C LEU A 407 7.08 -20.06 -21.31
N VAL A 408 6.78 -18.81 -21.68
CA VAL A 408 5.66 -18.52 -22.57
C VAL A 408 5.99 -18.86 -24.02
N ALA A 409 7.20 -18.54 -24.49
CA ALA A 409 7.65 -18.85 -25.83
C ALA A 409 7.72 -20.36 -26.09
N SER A 410 8.12 -21.17 -25.10
CA SER A 410 8.12 -22.64 -25.21
C SER A 410 6.73 -23.28 -25.16
N GLY A 411 5.73 -22.57 -24.64
CA GLY A 411 4.38 -23.09 -24.41
C GLY A 411 4.28 -24.10 -23.25
N GLU A 412 5.35 -24.30 -22.47
CA GLU A 412 5.38 -25.27 -21.37
C GLU A 412 4.34 -24.95 -20.28
N TYR A 413 3.97 -23.68 -20.11
CA TYR A 413 2.92 -23.27 -19.15
C TYR A 413 1.57 -23.94 -19.43
N LYS A 414 1.27 -24.30 -20.69
CA LYS A 414 0.01 -24.97 -21.11
C LYS A 414 -0.14 -26.37 -20.54
N LYS A 415 0.96 -26.99 -20.12
CA LYS A 415 0.96 -28.34 -19.51
C LYS A 415 0.59 -28.32 -18.03
N VAL A 416 0.63 -27.15 -17.38
CA VAL A 416 0.29 -26.98 -15.97
C VAL A 416 -1.22 -26.80 -15.86
N LYS A 417 -1.87 -27.56 -14.96
CA LYS A 417 -3.29 -27.33 -14.67
C LYS A 417 -3.44 -26.06 -13.83
N GLU A 418 -4.44 -25.27 -14.13
CA GLU A 418 -4.85 -24.20 -13.23
C GLU A 418 -5.14 -24.83 -11.86
N SER A 419 -4.30 -24.57 -10.88
CA SER A 419 -4.60 -24.98 -9.52
C SER A 419 -5.63 -24.00 -8.97
N GLY A 420 -6.67 -24.49 -8.31
CA GLY A 420 -7.61 -23.66 -7.55
C GLY A 420 -6.97 -23.04 -6.32
N SER A 421 -5.74 -22.51 -6.46
CA SER A 421 -5.02 -21.81 -5.39
C SER A 421 -5.84 -20.62 -4.93
N ARG A 422 -6.12 -20.57 -3.62
CA ARG A 422 -6.81 -19.41 -3.01
C ARG A 422 -5.91 -18.18 -2.91
N VAL A 423 -4.65 -18.32 -3.23
CA VAL A 423 -3.63 -17.27 -3.14
C VAL A 423 -3.01 -17.09 -4.51
N THR A 424 -2.93 -15.88 -4.90
CA THR A 424 -2.32 -15.40 -6.14
C THR A 424 -0.82 -15.62 -6.14
#